data_464b0b4cb825ee2fad78507c6ce020e8
#
_entry.id   464b0b4cb825ee2fad78507c6ce020e8
#
_cell.length_a   1.000
_cell.length_b   1.000
_cell.length_c   1.000
_cell.angle_alpha   90.00
_cell.angle_beta   90.00
_cell.angle_gamma   90.00
#
_symmetry.space_group_name_H-M   'P 1'
#
loop_
_entity.id
_entity.type
_entity.pdbx_description
1 polymer ?
#
loop_
_entity_poly.entity_id
_entity_poly.type
_entity_poly.pdbx_seq_one_letter_code
_entity_poly.pdbx_strand_id
1 'polypeptide(L)'
;MIKKQMTSPNFNRRTAIKVLAAVPAVLKAAESDQSMFLALNSVLLSGRVGWPDFAKLAAKVGFPGTDVMLGPALQDGAESTNNLLDGLHVRPAVLDLPVEFRKDDAAFEASLSKLEPAAKFAAAIHCPRMITWIMSSSDTPKDELRKTYKERFTKTARILAKHNVRLGLEFLGPLELRKKFKYEFIWHMNEMLEFARECGPNVGLLLDSWHWHFAGATPQDILSAGRESIVHVHFNDAPKLPPEQIHDDQRLLPGEGVINLTGFLQALQKIGYRDALSVEVFGRLKNVPPEQAAKMGLAAANAVFTKAGIPIPKA
;
A
#
# COMPACT_ATOMS: atom_id res chain seq x y z
N MET A 1 48.97 -36.84 -57.19
CA MET A 1 48.66 -36.72 -55.77
C MET A 1 49.26 -35.42 -55.25
N ILE A 2 48.43 -34.38 -55.12
CA ILE A 2 48.89 -33.07 -54.72
C ILE A 2 48.16 -32.74 -53.38
N LYS A 3 48.90 -32.67 -52.27
CA LYS A 3 48.41 -32.23 -50.97
C LYS A 3 48.29 -30.70 -50.99
N LYS A 4 47.09 -30.18 -50.83
CA LYS A 4 46.85 -28.76 -50.57
C LYS A 4 46.90 -28.50 -49.04
N GLN A 5 47.88 -27.74 -48.59
CA GLN A 5 47.92 -27.18 -47.24
C GLN A 5 46.92 -26.05 -47.12
N MET A 6 46.05 -26.13 -46.08
CA MET A 6 45.21 -25.03 -45.67
C MET A 6 45.91 -24.22 -44.56
N THR A 7 46.15 -22.98 -44.86
CA THR A 7 46.68 -21.98 -43.89
C THR A 7 45.54 -21.38 -43.09
N SER A 8 45.61 -21.42 -41.78
CA SER A 8 44.70 -20.77 -40.83
C SER A 8 44.97 -19.26 -40.75
N PRO A 9 43.95 -18.40 -40.61
CA PRO A 9 44.19 -16.97 -40.43
C PRO A 9 44.49 -16.64 -38.96
N ASN A 10 45.54 -15.85 -38.76
CA ASN A 10 45.94 -15.25 -37.48
C ASN A 10 44.89 -14.30 -36.95
N PHE A 11 44.32 -14.60 -35.79
CA PHE A 11 43.44 -13.70 -35.04
C PHE A 11 44.27 -12.75 -34.18
N ASN A 12 44.24 -11.46 -34.51
CA ASN A 12 44.96 -10.39 -33.86
C ASN A 12 44.31 -10.01 -32.50
N ARG A 13 45.02 -10.32 -31.39
CA ARG A 13 44.52 -10.18 -30.00
C ARG A 13 44.51 -8.74 -29.45
N ARG A 14 44.37 -7.71 -30.27
CA ARG A 14 44.50 -6.30 -29.79
C ARG A 14 43.25 -5.43 -29.86
N THR A 15 42.04 -5.94 -30.13
CA THR A 15 40.83 -5.11 -30.27
C THR A 15 39.70 -5.45 -29.27
N ALA A 16 39.98 -6.16 -28.20
CA ALA A 16 38.92 -6.61 -27.24
C ALA A 16 38.99 -5.99 -25.84
N ILE A 17 39.61 -4.82 -25.66
CA ILE A 17 39.62 -4.13 -24.34
C ILE A 17 39.31 -2.66 -24.54
N LYS A 18 38.07 -2.30 -24.80
CA LYS A 18 37.56 -0.90 -24.63
C LYS A 18 36.03 -0.77 -24.52
N VAL A 19 35.28 -1.77 -24.09
CA VAL A 19 33.79 -1.63 -23.93
C VAL A 19 33.29 -1.99 -22.51
N LEU A 20 34.12 -2.06 -21.50
CA LEU A 20 33.71 -2.49 -20.14
C LEU A 20 33.92 -1.44 -19.03
N ALA A 21 33.83 -0.15 -19.32
CA ALA A 21 34.02 0.88 -18.29
C ALA A 21 32.87 1.91 -18.11
N ALA A 22 31.71 1.75 -18.77
CA ALA A 22 30.62 2.74 -18.70
C ALA A 22 29.32 2.24 -18.04
N VAL A 23 29.26 1.01 -17.54
CA VAL A 23 28.00 0.43 -16.98
C VAL A 23 27.76 0.70 -15.47
N PRO A 24 28.76 1.04 -14.61
CA PRO A 24 28.45 1.19 -13.18
C PRO A 24 27.75 2.48 -12.77
N ALA A 25 27.75 3.54 -13.59
CA ALA A 25 27.22 4.84 -13.18
C ALA A 25 25.69 4.96 -13.38
N VAL A 26 25.11 4.27 -14.37
CA VAL A 26 23.67 4.34 -14.66
C VAL A 26 22.86 3.45 -13.71
N LEU A 27 23.40 2.35 -13.23
CA LEU A 27 22.75 1.47 -12.25
C LEU A 27 22.67 2.08 -10.84
N LYS A 28 23.58 2.97 -10.47
CA LYS A 28 23.59 3.60 -9.13
C LYS A 28 22.59 4.75 -8.98
N ALA A 29 22.21 5.40 -10.09
CA ALA A 29 21.20 6.46 -10.09
C ALA A 29 19.75 5.90 -10.02
N ALA A 30 19.52 4.68 -10.51
CA ALA A 30 18.20 4.02 -10.46
C ALA A 30 17.91 3.35 -9.10
N GLU A 31 18.92 3.09 -8.25
CA GLU A 31 18.71 2.50 -6.92
C GLU A 31 18.30 3.50 -5.84
N SER A 32 18.49 4.80 -6.03
CA SER A 32 18.19 5.82 -5.02
C SER A 32 16.71 6.17 -4.87
N ASP A 33 15.84 5.76 -5.80
CA ASP A 33 14.43 6.15 -5.84
C ASP A 33 13.46 5.01 -5.43
N GLN A 34 13.95 3.91 -4.88
CA GLN A 34 13.16 2.72 -4.58
C GLN A 34 13.14 2.34 -3.08
N SER A 35 13.08 3.30 -2.18
CA SER A 35 12.89 3.05 -0.75
C SER A 35 11.43 3.20 -0.34
N MET A 36 11.05 2.55 0.77
CA MET A 36 9.77 2.84 1.45
C MET A 36 9.66 4.34 1.71
N PHE A 37 8.46 4.89 1.62
CA PHE A 37 8.23 6.31 1.89
C PHE A 37 6.94 6.53 2.68
N LEU A 38 6.90 7.63 3.45
CA LEU A 38 5.73 8.01 4.21
C LEU A 38 4.74 8.77 3.34
N ALA A 39 3.44 8.48 3.51
CA ALA A 39 2.36 9.19 2.85
C ALA A 39 1.36 9.75 3.88
N LEU A 40 0.81 10.92 3.54
CA LEU A 40 -0.27 11.51 4.32
C LEU A 40 -1.59 10.81 3.97
N ASN A 41 -2.27 10.26 4.99
CA ASN A 41 -3.61 9.70 4.88
C ASN A 41 -4.66 10.73 5.33
N SER A 42 -5.79 10.80 4.66
CA SER A 42 -6.85 11.79 4.94
C SER A 42 -7.52 11.58 6.30
N VAL A 43 -7.54 10.36 6.80
CA VAL A 43 -8.10 9.99 8.11
C VAL A 43 -7.33 10.63 9.26
N LEU A 44 -6.01 10.78 9.15
CA LEU A 44 -5.18 11.51 10.12
C LEU A 44 -5.68 12.94 10.36
N LEU A 45 -6.25 13.55 9.31
CA LEU A 45 -6.84 14.89 9.35
C LEU A 45 -8.35 14.87 9.61
N SER A 46 -8.93 13.70 9.88
CA SER A 46 -10.39 13.50 10.02
C SER A 46 -11.19 14.00 8.81
N GLY A 47 -10.64 13.86 7.59
CA GLY A 47 -11.28 14.28 6.35
C GLY A 47 -11.53 15.79 6.20
N ARG A 48 -10.91 16.65 7.02
CA ARG A 48 -11.15 18.10 7.06
C ARG A 48 -10.51 18.90 5.93
N VAL A 49 -9.63 18.29 5.16
CA VAL A 49 -8.94 18.92 4.03
C VAL A 49 -9.25 18.11 2.77
N GLY A 50 -9.86 18.77 1.78
CA GLY A 50 -10.18 18.14 0.50
C GLY A 50 -9.06 18.23 -0.52
N TRP A 51 -9.22 17.51 -1.61
CA TRP A 51 -8.35 17.60 -2.78
C TRP A 51 -8.62 18.90 -3.58
N PRO A 52 -7.62 19.65 -4.12
CA PRO A 52 -6.18 19.33 -4.13
C PRO A 52 -5.37 19.87 -2.93
N ASP A 53 -6.02 20.58 -2.00
CA ASP A 53 -5.33 21.21 -0.86
C ASP A 53 -4.71 20.16 0.08
N PHE A 54 -5.25 18.96 0.08
CA PHE A 54 -4.68 17.82 0.81
C PHE A 54 -3.27 17.46 0.29
N ALA A 55 -3.07 17.39 -1.02
CA ALA A 55 -1.76 17.17 -1.62
C ALA A 55 -0.79 18.32 -1.34
N LYS A 56 -1.25 19.58 -1.44
CA LYS A 56 -0.45 20.78 -1.09
C LYS A 56 -0.02 20.76 0.38
N LEU A 57 -0.90 20.31 1.27
CA LEU A 57 -0.58 20.18 2.69
C LEU A 57 0.46 19.09 2.95
N ALA A 58 0.38 17.95 2.26
CA ALA A 58 1.39 16.90 2.33
C ALA A 58 2.78 17.44 1.98
N ALA A 59 2.90 18.13 0.85
CA ALA A 59 4.13 18.79 0.41
C ALA A 59 4.63 19.83 1.42
N LYS A 60 3.76 20.73 1.87
CA LYS A 60 4.08 21.81 2.82
C LYS A 60 4.67 21.27 4.13
N VAL A 61 4.17 20.11 4.59
CA VAL A 61 4.62 19.48 5.84
C VAL A 61 5.89 18.63 5.63
N GLY A 62 6.17 18.22 4.39
CA GLY A 62 7.34 17.42 4.03
C GLY A 62 7.05 15.91 3.94
N PHE A 63 5.80 15.50 3.73
CA PHE A 63 5.51 14.13 3.35
C PHE A 63 5.99 13.88 1.91
N PRO A 64 6.78 12.83 1.65
CA PRO A 64 7.20 12.47 0.29
C PRO A 64 6.07 11.84 -0.53
N GLY A 65 4.92 11.52 0.09
CA GLY A 65 3.75 10.95 -0.58
C GLY A 65 2.43 11.37 0.05
N THR A 66 1.35 11.10 -0.69
CA THR A 66 -0.03 11.33 -0.23
C THR A 66 -0.97 10.28 -0.81
N ASP A 67 -1.99 9.88 -0.06
CA ASP A 67 -3.10 9.14 -0.62
C ASP A 67 -3.88 10.06 -1.58
N VAL A 68 -4.44 9.49 -2.63
CA VAL A 68 -5.16 10.26 -3.65
C VAL A 68 -6.66 10.11 -3.44
N MET A 69 -7.35 11.22 -3.24
CA MET A 69 -8.81 11.23 -3.12
C MET A 69 -9.46 11.00 -4.49
N LEU A 70 -9.78 9.73 -4.79
CA LEU A 70 -10.19 9.28 -6.12
C LEU A 70 -11.29 10.15 -6.76
N GLY A 71 -12.37 10.44 -6.04
CA GLY A 71 -13.52 11.15 -6.60
C GLY A 71 -13.14 12.51 -7.21
N PRO A 72 -12.66 13.48 -6.41
CA PRO A 72 -12.27 14.79 -6.92
C PRO A 72 -11.06 14.74 -7.86
N ALA A 73 -10.04 13.91 -7.60
CA ALA A 73 -8.89 13.81 -8.49
C ALA A 73 -9.27 13.26 -9.88
N LEU A 74 -10.21 12.31 -9.95
CA LEU A 74 -10.74 11.79 -11.21
C LEU A 74 -11.52 12.87 -12.00
N GLN A 75 -12.24 13.75 -11.29
CA GLN A 75 -12.93 14.90 -11.91
C GLN A 75 -11.95 15.90 -12.48
N ASP A 76 -10.84 16.18 -11.78
CA ASP A 76 -9.77 17.07 -12.26
C ASP A 76 -9.01 16.50 -13.46
N GLY A 77 -9.02 15.17 -13.61
CA GLY A 77 -8.34 14.41 -14.64
C GLY A 77 -6.87 14.08 -14.33
N ALA A 78 -6.35 13.09 -15.06
CA ALA A 78 -5.01 12.54 -14.79
C ALA A 78 -3.89 13.56 -15.06
N GLU A 79 -4.00 14.34 -16.13
CA GLU A 79 -3.00 15.38 -16.47
C GLU A 79 -2.89 16.44 -15.37
N SER A 80 -4.03 16.97 -14.92
CA SER A 80 -4.09 17.96 -13.84
C SER A 80 -3.53 17.41 -12.53
N THR A 81 -3.87 16.13 -12.21
CA THR A 81 -3.37 15.44 -11.03
C THR A 81 -1.86 15.23 -11.09
N ASN A 82 -1.31 14.80 -12.23
CA ASN A 82 0.13 14.63 -12.40
C ASN A 82 0.85 15.98 -12.27
N ASN A 83 0.38 17.02 -12.97
CA ASN A 83 0.97 18.37 -12.89
C ASN A 83 0.99 18.90 -11.45
N LEU A 84 -0.07 18.64 -10.67
CA LEU A 84 -0.12 18.98 -9.25
C LEU A 84 0.93 18.23 -8.44
N LEU A 85 0.96 16.90 -8.54
CA LEU A 85 1.85 16.04 -7.74
C LEU A 85 3.32 16.25 -8.11
N ASP A 86 3.64 16.37 -9.41
CA ASP A 86 4.99 16.62 -9.90
C ASP A 86 5.48 18.02 -9.47
N GLY A 87 4.64 19.04 -9.59
CA GLY A 87 4.96 20.41 -9.15
C GLY A 87 5.16 20.53 -7.63
N LEU A 88 4.56 19.63 -6.85
CA LEU A 88 4.72 19.55 -5.41
C LEU A 88 5.83 18.57 -4.98
N HIS A 89 6.41 17.80 -5.88
CA HIS A 89 7.34 16.72 -5.61
C HIS A 89 6.78 15.66 -4.63
N VAL A 90 5.47 15.35 -4.73
CA VAL A 90 4.78 14.39 -3.86
C VAL A 90 4.33 13.18 -4.67
N ARG A 91 4.66 11.98 -4.22
CA ARG A 91 4.30 10.73 -4.89
C ARG A 91 2.87 10.29 -4.53
N PRO A 92 2.06 9.81 -5.50
CA PRO A 92 0.79 9.18 -5.17
C PRO A 92 1.01 7.84 -4.46
N ALA A 93 0.32 7.61 -3.35
CA ALA A 93 0.48 6.40 -2.55
C ALA A 93 -0.54 5.32 -2.92
N VAL A 94 -1.81 5.63 -2.84
CA VAL A 94 -2.90 4.66 -3.00
C VAL A 94 -4.22 5.37 -3.31
N LEU A 95 -5.20 4.62 -3.85
CA LEU A 95 -6.59 5.06 -4.05
C LEU A 95 -7.55 4.06 -3.40
N ASP A 96 -8.72 4.54 -2.97
CA ASP A 96 -9.81 3.67 -2.53
C ASP A 96 -10.47 2.95 -3.70
N LEU A 97 -10.89 1.71 -3.48
CA LEU A 97 -11.63 0.92 -4.45
C LEU A 97 -13.07 1.43 -4.57
N PRO A 98 -13.53 1.91 -5.75
CA PRO A 98 -14.89 2.46 -5.92
C PRO A 98 -15.93 1.38 -6.24
N VAL A 99 -15.92 0.25 -5.49
CA VAL A 99 -16.81 -0.90 -5.73
C VAL A 99 -17.63 -1.22 -4.49
N GLU A 100 -18.95 -1.36 -4.65
CA GLU A 100 -19.92 -1.65 -3.59
C GLU A 100 -20.06 -3.17 -3.32
N PHE A 101 -18.93 -3.85 -3.07
CA PHE A 101 -18.91 -5.30 -2.91
C PHE A 101 -19.60 -5.84 -1.65
N ARG A 102 -19.95 -4.98 -0.70
CA ARG A 102 -20.64 -5.34 0.56
C ARG A 102 -22.16 -5.39 0.44
N LYS A 103 -22.71 -4.78 -0.62
CA LYS A 103 -24.16 -4.70 -0.88
C LYS A 103 -24.66 -5.92 -1.69
N ASP A 104 -25.89 -5.85 -2.16
CA ASP A 104 -26.47 -6.85 -3.04
C ASP A 104 -25.80 -6.91 -4.42
N ASP A 105 -26.14 -7.90 -5.23
CA ASP A 105 -25.53 -8.11 -6.54
C ASP A 105 -25.84 -6.96 -7.50
N ALA A 106 -27.02 -6.35 -7.43
CA ALA A 106 -27.40 -5.24 -8.29
C ALA A 106 -26.51 -4.01 -8.02
N ALA A 107 -26.28 -3.67 -6.76
CA ALA A 107 -25.40 -2.57 -6.36
C ALA A 107 -23.94 -2.87 -6.73
N PHE A 108 -23.50 -4.12 -6.54
CA PHE A 108 -22.16 -4.54 -6.95
C PHE A 108 -21.95 -4.38 -8.47
N GLU A 109 -22.82 -4.98 -9.29
CA GLU A 109 -22.71 -4.90 -10.76
C GLU A 109 -22.79 -3.45 -11.26
N ALA A 110 -23.70 -2.63 -10.69
CA ALA A 110 -23.79 -1.20 -11.05
C ALA A 110 -22.50 -0.45 -10.73
N SER A 111 -21.82 -0.78 -9.60
CA SER A 111 -20.58 -0.12 -9.18
C SER A 111 -19.38 -0.45 -10.09
N LEU A 112 -19.38 -1.61 -10.75
CA LEU A 112 -18.31 -2.00 -11.68
C LEU A 112 -18.15 -1.04 -12.86
N SER A 113 -19.21 -0.32 -13.24
CA SER A 113 -19.14 0.72 -14.28
C SER A 113 -18.19 1.86 -13.95
N LYS A 114 -17.94 2.11 -12.66
CA LYS A 114 -17.01 3.14 -12.15
C LYS A 114 -15.56 2.63 -12.08
N LEU A 115 -15.36 1.32 -12.10
CA LEU A 115 -14.05 0.72 -11.84
C LEU A 115 -13.09 0.88 -13.03
N GLU A 116 -13.55 0.66 -14.26
CA GLU A 116 -12.71 0.79 -15.46
C GLU A 116 -12.14 2.22 -15.63
N PRO A 117 -12.94 3.31 -15.54
CA PRO A 117 -12.42 4.68 -15.53
C PRO A 117 -11.44 4.95 -14.38
N ALA A 118 -11.72 4.45 -13.17
CA ALA A 118 -10.85 4.60 -12.02
C ALA A 118 -9.51 3.86 -12.19
N ALA A 119 -9.53 2.65 -12.76
CA ALA A 119 -8.31 1.89 -13.04
C ALA A 119 -7.43 2.56 -14.11
N LYS A 120 -8.03 3.11 -15.17
CA LYS A 120 -7.32 3.92 -16.18
C LYS A 120 -6.68 5.15 -15.55
N PHE A 121 -7.42 5.84 -14.70
CA PHE A 121 -6.92 7.00 -13.97
C PHE A 121 -5.75 6.63 -13.06
N ALA A 122 -5.88 5.56 -12.25
CA ALA A 122 -4.82 5.08 -11.37
C ALA A 122 -3.52 4.78 -12.12
N ALA A 123 -3.63 4.11 -13.27
CA ALA A 123 -2.48 3.85 -14.14
C ALA A 123 -1.87 5.15 -14.71
N ALA A 124 -2.71 6.08 -15.15
CA ALA A 124 -2.28 7.34 -15.76
C ALA A 124 -1.59 8.29 -14.76
N ILE A 125 -1.95 8.25 -13.47
CA ILE A 125 -1.28 9.02 -12.41
C ILE A 125 -0.11 8.25 -11.75
N HIS A 126 0.35 7.14 -12.33
CA HIS A 126 1.43 6.31 -11.80
C HIS A 126 1.17 5.77 -10.38
N CYS A 127 -0.10 5.56 -10.02
CA CYS A 127 -0.54 4.99 -8.75
C CYS A 127 -1.25 3.64 -8.96
N PRO A 128 -0.54 2.55 -9.33
CA PRO A 128 -1.17 1.29 -9.72
C PRO A 128 -1.66 0.47 -8.51
N ARG A 129 -2.28 1.11 -7.53
CA ARG A 129 -2.73 0.49 -6.29
C ARG A 129 -4.10 1.02 -5.88
N MET A 130 -5.03 0.08 -5.61
CA MET A 130 -6.31 0.36 -4.97
C MET A 130 -6.45 -0.52 -3.74
N ILE A 131 -7.16 -0.03 -2.72
CA ILE A 131 -7.36 -0.73 -1.45
C ILE A 131 -8.81 -0.75 -1.03
N THR A 132 -9.15 -1.73 -0.22
CA THR A 132 -10.40 -1.77 0.54
C THR A 132 -10.24 -2.67 1.77
N TRP A 133 -11.07 -2.45 2.78
CA TRP A 133 -11.16 -3.28 3.98
C TRP A 133 -12.32 -4.26 3.91
N ILE A 134 -12.18 -5.40 4.60
CA ILE A 134 -13.19 -6.45 4.71
C ILE A 134 -13.54 -6.62 6.18
N MET A 135 -14.83 -6.45 6.53
CA MET A 135 -15.31 -6.68 7.90
C MET A 135 -15.02 -8.10 8.34
N SER A 136 -14.47 -8.24 9.55
CA SER A 136 -14.08 -9.52 10.13
C SER A 136 -15.22 -10.28 10.81
N SER A 137 -16.46 -9.85 10.61
CA SER A 137 -17.69 -10.57 10.99
C SER A 137 -18.85 -10.23 10.07
N SER A 138 -19.88 -11.09 10.02
CA SER A 138 -21.06 -10.94 9.16
C SER A 138 -22.25 -11.67 9.75
N ASP A 139 -23.48 -11.31 9.33
CA ASP A 139 -24.69 -12.09 9.57
C ASP A 139 -24.87 -13.25 8.56
N THR A 140 -24.04 -13.26 7.49
CA THR A 140 -23.95 -14.36 6.54
C THR A 140 -22.90 -15.36 7.01
N PRO A 141 -23.16 -16.69 6.94
CA PRO A 141 -22.18 -17.72 7.27
C PRO A 141 -20.87 -17.56 6.48
N LYS A 142 -19.74 -17.87 7.14
CA LYS A 142 -18.38 -17.63 6.63
C LYS A 142 -18.16 -18.16 5.21
N ASP A 143 -18.52 -19.41 4.96
CA ASP A 143 -18.27 -20.08 3.67
C ASP A 143 -19.10 -19.46 2.53
N GLU A 144 -20.34 -19.08 2.83
CA GLU A 144 -21.22 -18.39 1.87
C GLU A 144 -20.71 -17.00 1.54
N LEU A 145 -20.34 -16.21 2.56
CA LEU A 145 -19.76 -14.88 2.36
C LEU A 145 -18.44 -14.95 1.60
N ARG A 146 -17.56 -15.94 1.95
CA ARG A 146 -16.29 -16.17 1.26
C ARG A 146 -16.50 -16.45 -0.23
N LYS A 147 -17.48 -17.29 -0.57
CA LYS A 147 -17.83 -17.58 -1.97
C LYS A 147 -18.26 -16.31 -2.71
N THR A 148 -19.20 -15.56 -2.14
CA THR A 148 -19.69 -14.30 -2.72
C THR A 148 -18.58 -13.30 -2.94
N TYR A 149 -17.73 -13.07 -1.92
CA TYR A 149 -16.63 -12.12 -2.01
C TYR A 149 -15.55 -12.57 -2.99
N LYS A 150 -15.25 -13.88 -3.06
CA LYS A 150 -14.33 -14.43 -4.04
C LYS A 150 -14.80 -14.15 -5.48
N GLU A 151 -16.07 -14.37 -5.77
CA GLU A 151 -16.66 -14.10 -7.09
C GLU A 151 -16.56 -12.60 -7.43
N ARG A 152 -16.93 -11.71 -6.49
CA ARG A 152 -16.89 -10.26 -6.66
C ARG A 152 -15.47 -9.73 -6.83
N PHE A 153 -14.54 -10.13 -5.97
CA PHE A 153 -13.14 -9.69 -6.06
C PHE A 153 -12.42 -10.27 -7.28
N THR A 154 -12.77 -11.48 -7.74
CA THR A 154 -12.24 -12.02 -9.00
C THR A 154 -12.68 -11.17 -10.20
N LYS A 155 -13.94 -10.74 -10.27
CA LYS A 155 -14.42 -9.80 -11.31
C LYS A 155 -13.68 -8.47 -11.24
N THR A 156 -13.58 -7.90 -10.04
CA THR A 156 -12.87 -6.65 -9.75
C THR A 156 -11.40 -6.73 -10.16
N ALA A 157 -10.69 -7.77 -9.73
CA ALA A 157 -9.27 -7.99 -10.03
C ALA A 157 -8.99 -8.10 -11.53
N ARG A 158 -9.87 -8.78 -12.30
CA ARG A 158 -9.74 -8.87 -13.75
C ARG A 158 -9.84 -7.52 -14.45
N ILE A 159 -10.69 -6.61 -13.99
CA ILE A 159 -10.80 -5.26 -14.54
C ILE A 159 -9.53 -4.46 -14.21
N LEU A 160 -9.08 -4.49 -12.96
CA LEU A 160 -7.88 -3.80 -12.52
C LEU A 160 -6.61 -4.30 -13.25
N ALA A 161 -6.51 -5.61 -13.49
CA ALA A 161 -5.37 -6.23 -14.17
C ALA A 161 -5.16 -5.72 -15.60
N LYS A 162 -6.23 -5.34 -16.31
CA LYS A 162 -6.13 -4.75 -17.67
C LYS A 162 -5.33 -3.44 -17.69
N HIS A 163 -5.23 -2.78 -16.53
CA HIS A 163 -4.52 -1.51 -16.36
C HIS A 163 -3.30 -1.63 -15.46
N ASN A 164 -2.84 -2.87 -15.19
CA ASN A 164 -1.73 -3.16 -14.26
C ASN A 164 -1.94 -2.60 -12.84
N VAL A 165 -3.20 -2.47 -12.40
CA VAL A 165 -3.54 -2.02 -11.05
C VAL A 165 -3.68 -3.22 -10.12
N ARG A 166 -3.07 -3.12 -8.94
CA ARG A 166 -3.14 -4.11 -7.87
C ARG A 166 -4.24 -3.74 -6.87
N LEU A 167 -4.83 -4.74 -6.24
CA LEU A 167 -5.85 -4.60 -5.20
C LEU A 167 -5.31 -5.08 -3.85
N GLY A 168 -5.30 -4.20 -2.85
CA GLY A 168 -4.99 -4.53 -1.46
C GLY A 168 -6.28 -4.79 -0.66
N LEU A 169 -6.37 -5.97 -0.04
CA LEU A 169 -7.46 -6.33 0.86
C LEU A 169 -6.97 -6.25 2.31
N GLU A 170 -7.67 -5.50 3.15
CA GLU A 170 -7.38 -5.38 4.56
C GLU A 170 -8.22 -6.34 5.38
N PHE A 171 -7.59 -7.06 6.28
CA PHE A 171 -8.25 -7.82 7.35
C PHE A 171 -8.34 -6.98 8.61
N LEU A 172 -9.39 -7.14 9.41
CA LEU A 172 -9.61 -6.38 10.62
C LEU A 172 -9.41 -7.26 11.86
N GLY A 173 -8.30 -7.05 12.60
CA GLY A 173 -7.86 -7.88 13.71
C GLY A 173 -8.60 -7.72 15.05
N PRO A 174 -9.07 -6.52 15.46
CA PRO A 174 -9.66 -6.30 16.80
C PRO A 174 -10.85 -7.17 17.12
N LEU A 175 -10.95 -7.59 18.40
CA LEU A 175 -12.01 -8.49 18.89
C LEU A 175 -13.41 -7.90 18.71
N GLU A 176 -13.58 -6.59 18.90
CA GLU A 176 -14.88 -5.94 18.72
C GLU A 176 -15.42 -6.09 17.29
N LEU A 177 -14.54 -5.97 16.27
CA LEU A 177 -14.93 -6.08 14.86
C LEU A 177 -15.22 -7.52 14.47
N ARG A 178 -14.54 -8.50 15.09
CA ARG A 178 -14.79 -9.93 14.89
C ARG A 178 -16.12 -10.39 15.52
N LYS A 179 -16.55 -9.73 16.59
CA LYS A 179 -17.80 -10.04 17.34
C LYS A 179 -18.97 -9.09 17.02
N LYS A 180 -18.78 -8.19 16.06
CA LYS A 180 -19.81 -7.19 15.72
C LYS A 180 -21.06 -7.83 15.12
N PHE A 181 -20.92 -8.92 14.38
CA PHE A 181 -22.00 -9.68 13.76
C PHE A 181 -21.93 -11.16 14.16
N LYS A 182 -22.93 -11.94 13.75
CA LYS A 182 -23.17 -13.32 14.21
C LYS A 182 -22.02 -14.31 13.92
N TYR A 183 -21.38 -14.19 12.77
CA TYR A 183 -20.33 -15.11 12.34
C TYR A 183 -19.00 -14.36 12.16
N GLU A 184 -17.90 -14.87 12.72
CA GLU A 184 -16.57 -14.37 12.39
C GLU A 184 -16.26 -14.62 10.91
N PHE A 185 -15.53 -13.67 10.31
CA PHE A 185 -14.99 -13.80 8.96
C PHE A 185 -13.46 -13.77 9.00
N ILE A 186 -12.81 -13.38 7.91
CA ILE A 186 -11.34 -13.34 7.81
C ILE A 186 -10.79 -12.19 8.66
N TRP A 187 -9.94 -12.51 9.64
CA TRP A 187 -9.29 -11.53 10.52
C TRP A 187 -7.80 -11.79 10.77
N HIS A 188 -7.26 -12.89 10.23
CA HIS A 188 -5.85 -13.21 10.26
C HIS A 188 -5.14 -12.82 8.96
N MET A 189 -3.88 -12.37 9.07
CA MET A 189 -3.04 -12.01 7.93
C MET A 189 -2.92 -13.16 6.91
N ASN A 190 -2.61 -14.37 7.39
CA ASN A 190 -2.38 -15.53 6.49
C ASN A 190 -3.65 -15.95 5.77
N GLU A 191 -4.80 -15.95 6.48
CA GLU A 191 -6.09 -16.29 5.86
C GLU A 191 -6.51 -15.27 4.81
N MET A 192 -6.27 -13.96 5.07
CA MET A 192 -6.55 -12.93 4.07
C MET A 192 -5.62 -13.07 2.86
N LEU A 193 -4.36 -13.44 3.07
CA LEU A 193 -3.42 -13.67 1.98
C LEU A 193 -3.83 -14.86 1.10
N GLU A 194 -4.30 -15.96 1.70
CA GLU A 194 -4.87 -17.09 0.96
C GLU A 194 -6.09 -16.67 0.15
N PHE A 195 -7.01 -15.94 0.78
CA PHE A 195 -8.19 -15.41 0.10
C PHE A 195 -7.83 -14.46 -1.06
N ALA A 196 -6.87 -13.57 -0.86
CA ALA A 196 -6.40 -12.66 -1.91
C ALA A 196 -5.86 -13.43 -3.13
N ARG A 197 -5.04 -14.47 -2.90
CA ARG A 197 -4.51 -15.35 -3.97
C ARG A 197 -5.61 -16.06 -4.75
N GLU A 198 -6.70 -16.46 -4.09
CA GLU A 198 -7.86 -17.06 -4.76
C GLU A 198 -8.62 -16.06 -5.65
N CYS A 199 -8.56 -14.76 -5.35
CA CYS A 199 -9.25 -13.71 -6.11
C CYS A 199 -8.51 -13.31 -7.39
N GLY A 200 -7.17 -13.38 -7.39
CA GLY A 200 -6.38 -13.08 -8.59
C GLY A 200 -4.90 -12.79 -8.31
N PRO A 201 -4.04 -12.87 -9.34
CA PRO A 201 -2.59 -12.67 -9.17
C PRO A 201 -2.20 -11.21 -8.84
N ASN A 202 -3.07 -10.25 -9.12
CA ASN A 202 -2.89 -8.83 -8.80
C ASN A 202 -3.57 -8.43 -7.48
N VAL A 203 -4.07 -9.38 -6.69
CA VAL A 203 -4.65 -9.15 -5.37
C VAL A 203 -3.66 -9.54 -4.29
N GLY A 204 -3.54 -8.69 -3.28
CA GLY A 204 -2.66 -8.90 -2.12
C GLY A 204 -3.22 -8.21 -0.89
N LEU A 205 -2.36 -7.92 0.07
CA LEU A 205 -2.74 -7.31 1.33
C LEU A 205 -2.64 -5.78 1.29
N LEU A 206 -3.64 -5.11 1.86
CA LEU A 206 -3.43 -3.89 2.59
C LEU A 206 -3.01 -4.32 4.01
N LEU A 207 -1.79 -4.02 4.38
CA LEU A 207 -1.20 -4.42 5.66
C LEU A 207 -1.20 -3.23 6.62
N ASP A 208 -2.17 -3.19 7.50
CA ASP A 208 -2.23 -2.20 8.57
C ASP A 208 -1.54 -2.73 9.83
N SER A 209 -0.65 -1.93 10.43
CA SER A 209 0.08 -2.28 11.65
C SER A 209 -0.84 -2.54 12.86
N TRP A 210 -1.98 -1.85 12.96
CA TRP A 210 -3.02 -2.08 13.98
C TRP A 210 -3.64 -3.47 13.84
N HIS A 211 -4.15 -3.76 12.66
CA HIS A 211 -4.81 -5.04 12.41
C HIS A 211 -3.83 -6.21 12.44
N TRP A 212 -2.60 -6.01 11.97
CA TRP A 212 -1.51 -6.96 12.09
C TRP A 212 -1.22 -7.31 13.56
N HIS A 213 -1.14 -6.31 14.44
CA HIS A 213 -0.89 -6.50 15.88
C HIS A 213 -2.04 -7.28 16.55
N PHE A 214 -3.29 -6.85 16.34
CA PHE A 214 -4.45 -7.47 16.98
C PHE A 214 -4.84 -8.83 16.38
N ALA A 215 -4.33 -9.18 15.23
CA ALA A 215 -4.39 -10.53 14.68
C ALA A 215 -3.30 -11.47 15.24
N GLY A 216 -2.42 -10.94 16.11
CA GLY A 216 -1.31 -11.71 16.67
C GLY A 216 -0.22 -12.06 15.65
N ALA A 217 -0.18 -11.37 14.51
CA ALA A 217 0.83 -11.58 13.50
C ALA A 217 2.20 -11.04 13.93
N THR A 218 3.26 -11.60 13.36
CA THR A 218 4.65 -11.35 13.72
C THR A 218 5.46 -10.84 12.53
N PRO A 219 6.65 -10.27 12.72
CA PRO A 219 7.55 -9.96 11.62
C PRO A 219 7.85 -11.16 10.70
N GLN A 220 7.82 -12.39 11.24
CA GLN A 220 8.03 -13.61 10.45
C GLN A 220 6.89 -13.85 9.44
N ASP A 221 5.66 -13.47 9.76
CA ASP A 221 4.53 -13.58 8.82
C ASP A 221 4.72 -12.64 7.63
N ILE A 222 5.24 -11.43 7.84
CA ILE A 222 5.61 -10.49 6.77
C ILE A 222 6.72 -11.08 5.89
N LEU A 223 7.76 -11.66 6.51
CA LEU A 223 8.85 -12.32 5.78
C LEU A 223 8.35 -13.47 4.92
N SER A 224 7.42 -14.26 5.46
CA SER A 224 6.83 -15.42 4.76
C SER A 224 5.89 -15.02 3.63
N ALA A 225 5.16 -13.90 3.78
CA ALA A 225 4.29 -13.36 2.75
C ALA A 225 5.07 -12.89 1.51
N GLY A 226 6.22 -12.24 1.74
CA GLY A 226 7.06 -11.68 0.69
C GLY A 226 6.50 -10.38 0.08
N ARG A 227 7.36 -9.66 -0.65
CA ARG A 227 7.06 -8.34 -1.22
C ARG A 227 5.80 -8.32 -2.09
N GLU A 228 5.69 -9.29 -2.99
CA GLU A 228 4.62 -9.32 -3.99
C GLU A 228 3.21 -9.53 -3.38
N SER A 229 3.15 -9.96 -2.13
CA SER A 229 1.90 -10.13 -1.40
C SER A 229 1.37 -8.83 -0.77
N ILE A 230 2.20 -7.78 -0.61
CA ILE A 230 1.82 -6.54 0.03
C ILE A 230 1.60 -5.45 -1.03
N VAL A 231 0.41 -4.89 -1.08
CA VAL A 231 0.01 -3.85 -2.03
C VAL A 231 0.20 -2.46 -1.44
N HIS A 232 -0.19 -2.29 -0.17
CA HIS A 232 -0.08 -1.02 0.55
C HIS A 232 0.08 -1.28 2.05
N VAL A 233 0.56 -0.27 2.78
CA VAL A 233 0.75 -0.34 4.24
C VAL A 233 0.08 0.86 4.91
N HIS A 234 -0.76 0.59 5.95
CA HIS A 234 -1.19 1.60 6.90
C HIS A 234 -0.31 1.53 8.16
N PHE A 235 0.05 2.69 8.69
CA PHE A 235 1.05 2.84 9.73
C PHE A 235 0.53 3.67 10.91
N ASN A 236 0.40 3.03 12.06
CA ASN A 236 -0.15 3.56 13.31
C ASN A 236 0.39 2.75 14.49
N ASP A 237 -0.11 3.03 15.72
CA ASP A 237 0.25 2.29 16.93
C ASP A 237 -0.99 2.03 17.79
N ALA A 238 -0.83 1.21 18.85
CA ALA A 238 -1.91 0.74 19.70
C ALA A 238 -1.64 0.98 21.20
N PRO A 239 -2.68 1.35 21.99
CA PRO A 239 -2.55 1.43 23.43
C PRO A 239 -2.38 0.05 24.06
N LYS A 240 -1.78 0.00 25.23
CA LYS A 240 -1.68 -1.22 26.05
C LYS A 240 -2.98 -1.45 26.81
N LEU A 241 -3.95 -2.07 26.16
CA LEU A 241 -5.26 -2.40 26.74
C LEU A 241 -5.59 -3.88 26.50
N PRO A 242 -6.46 -4.49 27.35
CA PRO A 242 -7.02 -5.82 27.08
C PRO A 242 -7.82 -5.83 25.76
N PRO A 243 -7.84 -6.96 25.04
CA PRO A 243 -8.55 -7.04 23.74
C PRO A 243 -10.02 -6.61 23.76
N GLU A 244 -10.71 -6.80 24.89
CA GLU A 244 -12.11 -6.44 25.11
C GLU A 244 -12.35 -4.93 25.25
N GLN A 245 -11.29 -4.16 25.49
CA GLN A 245 -11.33 -2.70 25.66
C GLN A 245 -10.75 -1.97 24.43
N ILE A 246 -10.34 -2.71 23.41
CA ILE A 246 -9.79 -2.15 22.18
C ILE A 246 -10.91 -1.80 21.23
N HIS A 247 -10.94 -0.52 20.83
CA HIS A 247 -11.81 0.02 19.80
C HIS A 247 -10.97 0.61 18.66
N ASP A 248 -11.43 0.48 17.42
CA ASP A 248 -10.67 0.86 16.22
C ASP A 248 -10.34 2.36 16.15
N ASP A 249 -11.10 3.20 16.85
CA ASP A 249 -10.86 4.65 16.97
C ASP A 249 -9.83 5.05 18.04
N GLN A 250 -9.21 4.08 18.74
CA GLN A 250 -8.19 4.31 19.77
C GLN A 250 -6.76 4.27 19.22
N ARG A 251 -6.59 4.31 17.90
CA ARG A 251 -5.26 4.28 17.28
C ARG A 251 -4.38 5.43 17.76
N LEU A 252 -3.11 5.13 17.98
CA LEU A 252 -2.07 6.08 18.40
C LEU A 252 -1.18 6.46 17.21
N LEU A 253 -0.46 7.57 17.34
CA LEU A 253 0.60 7.89 16.39
C LEU A 253 1.71 6.85 16.47
N PRO A 254 2.40 6.55 15.35
CA PRO A 254 3.50 5.59 15.33
C PRO A 254 4.54 5.85 16.41
N GLY A 255 4.85 4.84 17.21
CA GLY A 255 5.83 4.91 18.32
C GLY A 255 5.28 5.36 19.66
N GLU A 256 3.99 5.71 19.78
CA GLU A 256 3.37 6.08 21.06
C GLU A 256 2.81 4.88 21.84
N GLY A 257 2.78 3.71 21.24
CA GLY A 257 2.07 2.54 21.76
C GLY A 257 2.96 1.30 21.95
N VAL A 258 2.33 0.14 21.77
CA VAL A 258 2.93 -1.16 22.09
C VAL A 258 3.22 -2.04 20.87
N ILE A 259 2.86 -1.63 19.67
CA ILE A 259 3.12 -2.41 18.46
C ILE A 259 4.63 -2.51 18.22
N ASN A 260 5.11 -3.70 17.85
CA ASN A 260 6.51 -3.88 17.47
C ASN A 260 6.79 -3.27 16.08
N LEU A 261 6.65 -1.95 15.96
CA LEU A 261 6.84 -1.21 14.71
C LEU A 261 8.27 -1.31 14.17
N THR A 262 9.27 -1.44 15.05
CA THR A 262 10.65 -1.67 14.63
C THR A 262 10.78 -2.99 13.86
N GLY A 263 10.28 -4.08 14.42
CA GLY A 263 10.28 -5.39 13.75
C GLY A 263 9.41 -5.41 12.50
N PHE A 264 8.28 -4.71 12.50
CA PHE A 264 7.39 -4.54 11.35
C PHE A 264 8.13 -3.86 10.18
N LEU A 265 8.76 -2.71 10.41
CA LEU A 265 9.51 -1.98 9.39
C LEU A 265 10.73 -2.76 8.88
N GLN A 266 11.48 -3.42 9.78
CA GLN A 266 12.65 -4.23 9.41
C GLN A 266 12.24 -5.43 8.55
N ALA A 267 11.08 -6.06 8.82
CA ALA A 267 10.55 -7.12 8.00
C ALA A 267 10.15 -6.62 6.60
N LEU A 268 9.46 -5.47 6.50
CA LEU A 268 9.14 -4.82 5.23
C LEU A 268 10.40 -4.48 4.43
N GLN A 269 11.42 -3.92 5.08
CA GLN A 269 12.71 -3.64 4.44
C GLN A 269 13.36 -4.91 3.91
N LYS A 270 13.38 -5.99 4.72
CA LYS A 270 14.03 -7.25 4.38
C LYS A 270 13.38 -7.96 3.19
N ILE A 271 12.06 -7.86 3.03
CA ILE A 271 11.37 -8.38 1.83
C ILE A 271 11.53 -7.45 0.62
N GLY A 272 12.14 -6.29 0.77
CA GLY A 272 12.33 -5.30 -0.29
C GLY A 272 11.06 -4.53 -0.63
N TYR A 273 10.14 -4.29 0.34
CA TYR A 273 9.00 -3.40 0.16
C TYR A 273 9.50 -1.98 -0.14
N ARG A 274 8.97 -1.32 -1.18
CA ARG A 274 9.49 -0.04 -1.71
C ARG A 274 8.41 0.98 -1.99
N ASP A 275 7.22 0.75 -1.45
CA ASP A 275 6.05 1.60 -1.65
C ASP A 275 5.72 2.43 -0.40
N ALA A 276 4.58 3.12 -0.42
CA ALA A 276 4.14 4.01 0.63
C ALA A 276 3.72 3.29 1.93
N LEU A 277 3.97 3.96 3.05
CA LEU A 277 3.32 3.71 4.33
C LEU A 277 2.48 4.95 4.65
N SER A 278 1.15 4.82 4.61
CA SER A 278 0.23 5.91 4.91
C SER A 278 -0.07 5.96 6.41
N VAL A 279 0.14 7.14 7.04
CA VAL A 279 -0.08 7.33 8.48
C VAL A 279 -1.58 7.47 8.74
N GLU A 280 -2.22 6.38 9.19
CA GLU A 280 -3.66 6.29 9.40
C GLU A 280 -4.02 6.22 10.89
N VAL A 281 -4.54 7.32 11.45
CA VAL A 281 -4.95 7.42 12.86
C VAL A 281 -6.31 8.07 12.98
N PHE A 282 -7.30 7.29 13.45
CA PHE A 282 -8.68 7.75 13.57
C PHE A 282 -8.91 8.68 14.76
N GLY A 283 -9.61 9.79 14.55
CA GLY A 283 -10.25 10.61 15.59
C GLY A 283 -9.36 11.35 16.59
N ARG A 284 -8.16 10.83 16.89
CA ARG A 284 -7.25 11.35 17.92
C ARG A 284 -6.89 12.82 17.71
N LEU A 285 -6.69 13.24 16.48
CA LEU A 285 -6.25 14.60 16.14
C LEU A 285 -7.40 15.47 15.59
N LYS A 286 -8.66 15.09 15.78
CA LYS A 286 -9.83 15.79 15.25
C LYS A 286 -9.94 17.26 15.68
N ASN A 287 -9.41 17.61 16.87
CA ASN A 287 -9.42 18.96 17.41
C ASN A 287 -8.09 19.71 17.19
N VAL A 288 -7.10 19.08 16.56
CA VAL A 288 -5.80 19.69 16.23
C VAL A 288 -5.90 20.31 14.83
N PRO A 289 -5.36 21.52 14.60
CA PRO A 289 -5.33 22.10 13.24
C PRO A 289 -4.70 21.12 12.23
N PRO A 290 -5.24 21.02 10.99
CA PRO A 290 -4.79 20.02 10.02
C PRO A 290 -3.29 20.01 9.75
N GLU A 291 -2.66 21.17 9.61
CA GLU A 291 -1.22 21.28 9.40
C GLU A 291 -0.42 20.76 10.59
N GLN A 292 -0.86 21.07 11.81
CA GLN A 292 -0.22 20.58 13.03
C GLN A 292 -0.40 19.06 13.17
N ALA A 293 -1.61 18.54 12.88
CA ALA A 293 -1.88 17.10 12.89
C ALA A 293 -0.98 16.35 11.91
N ALA A 294 -0.84 16.87 10.68
CA ALA A 294 0.06 16.29 9.68
C ALA A 294 1.53 16.32 10.14
N LYS A 295 2.01 17.43 10.72
CA LYS A 295 3.37 17.52 11.28
C LYS A 295 3.61 16.50 12.39
N MET A 296 2.64 16.32 13.29
CA MET A 296 2.72 15.34 14.37
C MET A 296 2.83 13.91 13.83
N GLY A 297 1.98 13.56 12.84
CA GLY A 297 2.01 12.23 12.18
C GLY A 297 3.35 11.94 11.50
N LEU A 298 3.86 12.91 10.72
CA LEU A 298 5.15 12.77 10.05
C LEU A 298 6.31 12.62 11.04
N ALA A 299 6.36 13.46 12.07
CA ALA A 299 7.41 13.41 13.09
C ALA A 299 7.41 12.07 13.85
N ALA A 300 6.23 11.59 14.24
CA ALA A 300 6.07 10.31 14.91
C ALA A 300 6.55 9.13 14.04
N ALA A 301 6.12 9.08 12.79
CA ALA A 301 6.54 8.04 11.85
C ALA A 301 8.06 8.08 11.60
N ASN A 302 8.64 9.25 11.37
CA ASN A 302 10.09 9.43 11.19
C ASN A 302 10.89 8.94 12.40
N ALA A 303 10.41 9.18 13.63
CA ALA A 303 11.07 8.69 14.83
C ALA A 303 11.13 7.15 14.87
N VAL A 304 10.07 6.46 14.41
CA VAL A 304 10.06 5.00 14.33
C VAL A 304 11.04 4.49 13.24
N PHE A 305 11.11 5.14 12.07
CA PHE A 305 12.10 4.82 11.02
C PHE A 305 13.53 4.95 11.57
N THR A 306 13.82 6.05 12.27
CA THR A 306 15.12 6.27 12.92
C THR A 306 15.44 5.16 13.93
N LYS A 307 14.47 4.81 14.79
CA LYS A 307 14.62 3.74 15.78
C LYS A 307 14.84 2.37 15.14
N ALA A 308 14.23 2.13 13.99
CA ALA A 308 14.39 0.89 13.23
C ALA A 308 15.73 0.82 12.45
N GLY A 309 16.50 1.91 12.40
CA GLY A 309 17.73 2.00 11.62
C GLY A 309 17.49 2.09 10.11
N ILE A 310 16.29 2.54 9.70
CA ILE A 310 15.89 2.65 8.30
C ILE A 310 16.02 4.11 7.86
N PRO A 311 16.69 4.39 6.72
CA PRO A 311 16.79 5.75 6.19
C PRO A 311 15.40 6.37 5.99
N ILE A 312 15.24 7.61 6.46
CA ILE A 312 14.03 8.39 6.21
C ILE A 312 14.07 8.85 4.76
N PRO A 313 13.06 8.49 3.92
CA PRO A 313 12.98 8.98 2.56
C PRO A 313 12.81 10.50 2.56
N LYS A 314 13.62 11.16 1.76
CA LYS A 314 13.45 12.62 1.54
C LYS A 314 12.31 12.85 0.55
N ALA A 315 11.56 13.93 0.77
CA ALA A 315 10.60 14.47 -0.19
C ALA A 315 11.32 14.94 -1.45
#